data_349c3ce5c987aeba0ca8e9fa26edaa72
#
_entry.id   349c3ce5c987aeba0ca8e9fa26edaa72
#
_cell.length_a   1.000
_cell.length_b   1.000
_cell.length_c   1.000
_cell.angle_alpha   90.00
_cell.angle_beta   90.00
_cell.angle_gamma   90.00
#
_symmetry.space_group_name_H-M   'P 1'
#
loop_
_entity.id
_entity.type
_entity.pdbx_description
1 polymer ?
#
loop_
_entity_poly.entity_id
_entity_poly.type
_entity_poly.pdbx_seq_one_letter_code
_entity_poly.pdbx_strand_id
1 'polypeptide(L)'
;MPRYDCDVCIIGGGITAAMVAEKLMERRPDLSIIVVEAGKRLFDFENRLEYRARNLDYGENLWPGDFVADQGGRGVISRSMAVGGSALHFGGVCNRFSEEDTRLKSLYGLASDWPITWTELEKAYCEAERRIGVSGEPGPLKEDKRSEPYPMPPMTMTWNLIQLKAWAEKSGVPFWTTPQCKNTVDGYGGRGVC
;
A
#
# COMPACT_ATOMS: atom_id res chain seq x y z
N MET A 1 21.98 14.99 24.55
CA MET A 1 20.89 14.66 23.62
C MET A 1 19.60 14.62 24.40
N PRO A 2 18.49 15.13 23.89
CA PRO A 2 17.22 14.99 24.56
C PRO A 2 16.88 13.50 24.69
N ARG A 3 16.44 13.10 25.86
CA ARG A 3 15.95 11.75 26.14
C ARG A 3 14.42 11.79 26.11
N TYR A 4 13.82 10.87 25.36
CA TYR A 4 12.38 10.69 25.30
C TYR A 4 12.05 9.32 25.87
N ASP A 5 11.15 9.27 26.84
CA ASP A 5 10.64 8.02 27.40
C ASP A 5 9.26 7.75 26.77
N CYS A 6 9.06 6.55 26.30
CA CYS A 6 7.79 6.09 25.69
C CYS A 6 7.61 4.58 25.90
N ASP A 7 6.35 4.12 25.83
CA ASP A 7 6.04 2.70 25.93
C ASP A 7 6.33 1.98 24.61
N VAL A 8 6.12 2.65 23.47
CA VAL A 8 6.35 2.09 22.13
C VAL A 8 7.10 3.11 21.27
N CYS A 9 8.21 2.67 20.69
CA CYS A 9 8.96 3.44 19.71
C CYS A 9 8.86 2.75 18.33
N ILE A 10 8.32 3.45 17.34
CA ILE A 10 8.21 2.97 15.96
C ILE A 10 9.28 3.66 15.12
N ILE A 11 10.12 2.88 14.45
CA ILE A 11 11.20 3.39 13.61
C ILE A 11 10.73 3.44 12.14
N GLY A 12 10.69 4.65 11.58
CA GLY A 12 10.20 4.96 10.24
C GLY A 12 8.74 5.42 10.24
N GLY A 13 8.44 6.48 9.49
CA GLY A 13 7.13 7.13 9.38
C GLY A 13 6.36 6.75 8.12
N GLY A 14 6.52 5.51 7.60
CA GLY A 14 5.80 5.01 6.45
C GLY A 14 4.37 4.54 6.76
N ILE A 15 3.65 4.08 5.73
CA ILE A 15 2.26 3.63 5.85
C ILE A 15 2.07 2.52 6.90
N THR A 16 3.00 1.57 6.99
CA THR A 16 2.95 0.50 7.99
C THR A 16 3.03 1.06 9.42
N ALA A 17 3.91 2.02 9.64
CA ALA A 17 4.05 2.68 10.94
C ALA A 17 2.76 3.41 11.34
N ALA A 18 2.13 4.11 10.39
CA ALA A 18 0.86 4.80 10.62
C ALA A 18 -0.25 3.81 11.02
N MET A 19 -0.38 2.69 10.30
CA MET A 19 -1.39 1.66 10.60
C MET A 19 -1.15 0.97 11.94
N VAL A 20 0.11 0.68 12.27
CA VAL A 20 0.47 0.09 13.58
C VAL A 20 0.18 1.06 14.71
N ALA A 21 0.57 2.33 14.57
CA ALA A 21 0.32 3.36 15.59
C ALA A 21 -1.18 3.56 15.81
N GLU A 22 -1.97 3.67 14.72
CA GLU A 22 -3.42 3.80 14.77
C GLU A 22 -4.05 2.62 15.51
N LYS A 23 -3.65 1.39 15.14
CA LYS A 23 -4.19 0.18 15.78
C LYS A 23 -3.80 0.03 17.23
N LEU A 24 -2.62 0.47 17.63
CA LEU A 24 -2.19 0.51 19.03
C LEU A 24 -3.03 1.54 19.80
N MET A 25 -3.22 2.74 19.29
CA MET A 25 -4.03 3.78 19.94
C MET A 25 -5.50 3.35 20.11
N GLU A 26 -6.06 2.61 19.16
CA GLU A 26 -7.40 2.06 19.28
C GLU A 26 -7.52 1.02 20.41
N ARG A 27 -6.54 0.11 20.51
CA ARG A 27 -6.58 -1.01 21.46
C ARG A 27 -6.01 -0.67 22.82
N ARG A 28 -5.09 0.24 22.88
CA ARG A 28 -4.33 0.62 24.05
C ARG A 28 -4.09 2.14 24.05
N PRO A 29 -5.15 2.93 24.30
CA PRO A 29 -5.08 4.40 24.33
C PRO A 29 -4.23 4.95 25.48
N ASP A 30 -3.86 4.08 26.41
CA ASP A 30 -2.99 4.37 27.56
C ASP A 30 -1.50 4.44 27.19
N LEU A 31 -1.11 3.90 26.01
CA LEU A 31 0.30 3.85 25.62
C LEU A 31 0.78 5.19 25.04
N SER A 32 1.96 5.61 25.48
CA SER A 32 2.73 6.67 24.83
C SER A 32 3.49 6.11 23.65
N ILE A 33 3.22 6.65 22.44
CA ILE A 33 3.81 6.16 21.20
C ILE A 33 4.65 7.27 20.57
N ILE A 34 5.91 6.95 20.24
CA ILE A 34 6.79 7.83 19.48
C ILE A 34 7.09 7.18 18.13
N VAL A 35 6.92 7.96 17.05
CA VAL A 35 7.38 7.58 15.72
C VAL A 35 8.62 8.38 15.38
N VAL A 36 9.72 7.69 15.09
CA VAL A 36 11.01 8.32 14.71
C VAL A 36 11.21 8.16 13.21
N GLU A 37 11.27 9.29 12.50
CA GLU A 37 11.47 9.34 11.06
C GLU A 37 12.78 10.07 10.74
N ALA A 38 13.60 9.49 9.85
CA ALA A 38 14.88 10.09 9.45
C ALA A 38 14.71 11.17 8.37
N GLY A 39 13.63 11.10 7.61
CA GLY A 39 13.34 12.01 6.52
C GLY A 39 12.60 13.28 6.95
N LYS A 40 12.48 14.21 6.03
CA LYS A 40 11.79 15.48 6.24
C LYS A 40 10.28 15.32 6.05
N ARG A 41 9.51 16.19 6.71
CA ARG A 41 8.13 16.45 6.32
C ARG A 41 8.16 17.40 5.11
N LEU A 42 7.74 16.90 3.95
CA LEU A 42 7.83 17.64 2.69
C LEU A 42 6.66 18.61 2.52
N PHE A 43 5.49 18.27 3.02
CA PHE A 43 4.28 19.08 2.92
C PHE A 43 3.33 18.75 4.05
N ASP A 44 2.40 19.64 4.32
CA ASP A 44 1.24 19.40 5.15
C ASP A 44 0.10 18.83 4.31
N PHE A 45 -0.86 18.15 4.94
CA PHE A 45 -1.97 17.52 4.23
C PHE A 45 -2.78 18.55 3.43
N GLU A 46 -2.95 19.75 3.95
CA GLU A 46 -3.72 20.84 3.35
C GLU A 46 -3.07 21.38 2.07
N ASN A 47 -1.74 21.47 2.03
CA ASN A 47 -1.01 22.04 0.90
C ASN A 47 -0.38 21.00 -0.04
N ARG A 48 -0.70 19.69 0.16
CA ARG A 48 -0.10 18.61 -0.63
C ARG A 48 -0.34 18.72 -2.13
N LEU A 49 -1.51 19.20 -2.54
CA LEU A 49 -1.85 19.35 -3.96
C LEU A 49 -1.03 20.46 -4.61
N GLU A 50 -0.86 21.58 -3.92
CA GLU A 50 -0.03 22.70 -4.36
C GLU A 50 1.44 22.29 -4.43
N TYR A 51 1.93 21.56 -3.42
CA TYR A 51 3.28 21.03 -3.42
C TYR A 51 3.51 20.11 -4.62
N ARG A 52 2.57 19.18 -4.90
CA ARG A 52 2.64 18.31 -6.07
C ARG A 52 2.62 19.09 -7.38
N ALA A 53 1.72 20.06 -7.52
CA ALA A 53 1.63 20.87 -8.74
C ALA A 53 2.91 21.64 -9.03
N ARG A 54 3.62 22.11 -8.01
CA ARG A 54 4.90 22.82 -8.16
C ARG A 54 6.08 21.92 -8.48
N ASN A 55 6.04 20.64 -8.10
CA ASN A 55 7.18 19.73 -8.17
C ASN A 55 6.95 18.55 -9.14
N LEU A 56 5.80 18.53 -9.84
CA LEU A 56 5.50 17.56 -10.87
C LEU A 56 6.06 18.03 -12.21
N ASP A 57 7.33 17.72 -12.48
CA ASP A 57 7.83 17.69 -13.85
C ASP A 57 7.65 16.27 -14.42
N TYR A 58 6.92 16.18 -15.50
CA TYR A 58 6.66 14.91 -16.20
C TYR A 58 7.98 14.30 -16.67
N GLY A 59 8.36 13.19 -16.07
CA GLY A 59 9.50 12.37 -16.47
C GLY A 59 10.76 12.50 -15.62
N GLU A 60 10.80 13.40 -14.63
CA GLU A 60 11.89 13.53 -13.68
C GLU A 60 11.51 13.11 -12.27
N ASN A 61 12.49 13.07 -11.40
CA ASN A 61 12.31 12.72 -10.00
C ASN A 61 11.31 13.68 -9.32
N LEU A 62 10.11 13.20 -9.08
CA LEU A 62 8.96 13.98 -8.59
C LEU A 62 9.19 14.63 -7.21
N TRP A 63 10.23 14.22 -6.50
CA TRP A 63 10.51 14.60 -5.13
C TRP A 63 12.02 14.81 -4.93
N PRO A 64 12.59 15.90 -5.48
CA PRO A 64 14.03 16.12 -5.40
C PRO A 64 14.48 16.21 -3.93
N GLY A 65 15.43 15.35 -3.57
CA GLY A 65 16.09 15.34 -2.26
C GLY A 65 15.47 14.41 -1.21
N ASP A 66 14.41 13.67 -1.52
CA ASP A 66 13.86 12.65 -0.62
C ASP A 66 14.26 11.20 -0.99
N PHE A 67 14.84 10.99 -2.17
CA PHE A 67 15.38 9.69 -2.58
C PHE A 67 16.79 9.47 -2.08
N VAL A 68 17.01 8.30 -1.49
CA VAL A 68 18.35 7.77 -1.21
C VAL A 68 18.58 6.58 -2.12
N ALA A 69 19.56 6.69 -3.02
CA ALA A 69 20.02 5.58 -3.83
C ALA A 69 21.03 4.74 -3.05
N ASP A 70 20.86 3.43 -3.02
CA ASP A 70 21.86 2.51 -2.48
C ASP A 70 23.07 2.45 -3.43
N GLN A 71 24.20 3.02 -3.02
CA GLN A 71 25.44 2.99 -3.78
C GLN A 71 26.19 1.67 -3.52
N GLY A 72 25.87 0.63 -4.22
CA GLY A 72 26.65 -0.62 -4.08
C GLY A 72 25.97 -1.90 -4.53
N GLY A 73 24.73 -1.86 -4.94
CA GLY A 73 23.98 -3.01 -5.48
C GLY A 73 23.95 -3.05 -7.01
N ARG A 74 23.72 -4.23 -7.57
CA ARG A 74 23.44 -4.41 -9.00
C ARG A 74 22.00 -3.97 -9.33
N GLY A 75 21.64 -2.76 -9.03
CA GLY A 75 20.32 -2.19 -9.27
C GLY A 75 20.12 -0.93 -8.47
N VAL A 76 19.35 0.01 -9.00
CA VAL A 76 18.97 1.23 -8.28
C VAL A 76 17.82 0.87 -7.33
N ILE A 77 18.13 0.58 -6.08
CA ILE A 77 17.12 0.55 -5.03
C ILE A 77 17.00 1.98 -4.51
N SER A 78 15.97 2.68 -4.91
CA SER A 78 15.64 3.99 -4.37
C SER A 78 14.68 3.85 -3.19
N ARG A 79 14.96 4.59 -2.12
CA ARG A 79 14.11 4.70 -0.94
C ARG A 79 13.70 6.15 -0.75
N SER A 80 12.49 6.38 -0.31
CA SER A 80 12.06 7.72 0.07
C SER A 80 12.39 7.97 1.53
N MET A 81 13.15 9.04 1.78
CA MET A 81 13.51 9.53 3.12
C MET A 81 12.65 10.74 3.46
N ALA A 82 11.37 10.49 3.71
CA ALA A 82 10.38 11.50 4.05
C ALA A 82 9.29 10.93 4.96
N VAL A 83 8.60 11.78 5.70
CA VAL A 83 7.37 11.40 6.42
C VAL A 83 6.35 10.86 5.43
N GLY A 84 5.94 9.61 5.58
CA GLY A 84 5.12 8.86 4.62
C GLY A 84 5.90 7.80 3.85
N GLY A 85 7.23 7.91 3.79
CA GLY A 85 8.13 6.96 3.15
C GLY A 85 7.80 6.73 1.68
N SER A 86 8.14 5.55 1.17
CA SER A 86 7.92 5.19 -0.24
C SER A 86 6.45 5.15 -0.67
N ALA A 87 5.49 5.16 0.28
CA ALA A 87 4.08 5.27 -0.05
C ALA A 87 3.71 6.61 -0.70
N LEU A 88 4.54 7.63 -0.60
CA LEU A 88 4.36 8.91 -1.32
C LEU A 88 4.48 8.75 -2.84
N HIS A 89 5.17 7.71 -3.29
CA HIS A 89 5.51 7.48 -4.70
C HIS A 89 4.86 6.23 -5.30
N PHE A 90 4.14 5.43 -4.50
CA PHE A 90 3.60 4.18 -5.02
C PHE A 90 2.36 4.43 -5.89
N GLY A 91 2.18 3.57 -6.92
CA GLY A 91 1.05 3.66 -7.85
C GLY A 91 -0.31 3.23 -7.28
N GLY A 92 -0.36 2.86 -6.01
CA GLY A 92 -1.58 2.45 -5.33
C GLY A 92 -1.96 0.97 -5.52
N VAL A 93 -1.12 0.16 -6.17
CA VAL A 93 -1.40 -1.28 -6.39
C VAL A 93 -1.40 -2.03 -5.06
N CYS A 94 -2.47 -2.76 -4.77
CA CYS A 94 -2.71 -3.43 -3.48
C CYS A 94 -3.04 -4.92 -3.67
N ASN A 95 -2.16 -5.65 -4.36
CA ASN A 95 -2.32 -7.10 -4.48
C ASN A 95 -2.08 -7.77 -3.12
N ARG A 96 -2.85 -8.82 -2.85
CA ARG A 96 -2.59 -9.71 -1.72
C ARG A 96 -1.52 -10.74 -2.11
N PHE A 97 -0.77 -11.23 -1.14
CA PHE A 97 -0.05 -12.49 -1.30
C PHE A 97 -1.06 -13.63 -1.39
N SER A 98 -0.69 -14.72 -2.04
CA SER A 98 -1.48 -15.95 -2.09
C SER A 98 -1.30 -16.80 -0.82
N GLU A 99 -2.14 -17.81 -0.66
CA GLU A 99 -1.95 -18.80 0.42
C GLU A 99 -0.61 -19.54 0.28
N GLU A 100 -0.17 -19.79 -0.95
CA GLU A 100 1.10 -20.46 -1.24
C GLU A 100 2.31 -19.63 -0.75
N ASP A 101 2.28 -18.29 -0.88
CA ASP A 101 3.35 -17.41 -0.42
C ASP A 101 3.62 -17.55 1.08
N THR A 102 2.60 -17.92 1.86
CA THR A 102 2.75 -18.16 3.30
C THR A 102 3.38 -19.52 3.63
N ARG A 103 3.52 -20.42 2.65
CA ARG A 103 3.92 -21.82 2.79
C ARG A 103 5.08 -22.22 1.86
N LEU A 104 5.91 -21.30 1.44
CA LEU A 104 6.99 -21.55 0.46
C LEU A 104 7.96 -22.63 0.91
N LYS A 105 8.29 -22.69 2.19
CA LYS A 105 9.20 -23.72 2.73
C LYS A 105 8.58 -25.11 2.64
N SER A 106 7.36 -25.25 3.15
CA SER A 106 6.66 -26.54 3.17
C SER A 106 6.31 -27.05 1.78
N LEU A 107 5.94 -26.16 0.86
CA LEU A 107 5.50 -26.55 -0.49
C LEU A 107 6.65 -26.76 -1.47
N TYR A 108 7.67 -25.93 -1.38
CA TYR A 108 8.70 -25.84 -2.41
C TYR A 108 10.14 -25.92 -1.87
N GLY A 109 10.33 -26.04 -0.55
CA GLY A 109 11.64 -26.03 0.08
C GLY A 109 12.35 -24.67 0.04
N LEU A 110 11.64 -23.59 -0.30
CA LEU A 110 12.17 -22.23 -0.47
C LEU A 110 11.86 -21.35 0.74
N ALA A 111 12.74 -20.40 1.03
CA ALA A 111 12.55 -19.37 2.07
C ALA A 111 12.15 -19.94 3.44
N SER A 112 11.08 -19.43 4.04
CA SER A 112 10.50 -19.87 5.31
C SER A 112 8.98 -19.77 5.25
N ASP A 113 8.29 -20.67 5.95
CA ASP A 113 6.85 -20.53 6.15
C ASP A 113 6.58 -19.35 7.11
N TRP A 114 5.49 -18.67 6.90
CA TRP A 114 5.07 -17.59 7.78
C TRP A 114 4.49 -18.20 9.09
N PRO A 115 4.67 -17.53 10.23
CA PRO A 115 4.18 -18.04 11.52
C PRO A 115 2.67 -17.79 11.73
N ILE A 116 1.95 -17.38 10.68
CA ILE A 116 0.52 -17.09 10.67
C ILE A 116 -0.17 -17.90 9.57
N THR A 117 -1.43 -18.22 9.80
CA THR A 117 -2.25 -18.91 8.81
C THR A 117 -2.80 -17.94 7.76
N TRP A 118 -3.13 -18.46 6.59
CA TRP A 118 -3.83 -17.66 5.56
C TRP A 118 -5.13 -17.05 6.08
N THR A 119 -5.90 -17.78 6.87
CA THR A 119 -7.18 -17.31 7.41
C THR A 119 -7.00 -16.11 8.34
N GLU A 120 -5.92 -16.08 9.12
CA GLU A 120 -5.59 -14.93 9.97
C GLU A 120 -5.14 -13.73 9.13
N LEU A 121 -4.28 -13.98 8.15
CA LEU A 121 -3.77 -12.94 7.23
C LEU A 121 -4.90 -12.34 6.38
N GLU A 122 -5.82 -13.17 5.90
CA GLU A 122 -6.94 -12.75 5.07
C GLU A 122 -7.85 -11.74 5.79
N LYS A 123 -8.16 -11.97 7.05
CA LYS A 123 -8.92 -11.03 7.89
C LYS A 123 -8.20 -9.70 8.06
N ALA A 124 -6.88 -9.74 8.24
CA ALA A 124 -6.06 -8.53 8.34
C ALA A 124 -6.04 -7.76 7.01
N TYR A 125 -6.00 -8.46 5.86
CA TYR A 125 -6.14 -7.82 4.55
C TYR A 125 -7.47 -7.10 4.40
N CYS A 126 -8.59 -7.74 4.73
CA CYS A 126 -9.91 -7.10 4.66
C CYS A 126 -9.97 -5.83 5.52
N GLU A 127 -9.41 -5.86 6.72
CA GLU A 127 -9.35 -4.67 7.58
C GLU A 127 -8.46 -3.58 6.99
N ALA A 128 -7.26 -3.92 6.54
CA ALA A 128 -6.33 -2.97 5.94
C ALA A 128 -6.92 -2.32 4.67
N GLU A 129 -7.53 -3.10 3.79
CA GLU A 129 -8.18 -2.61 2.58
C GLU A 129 -9.30 -1.62 2.87
N ARG A 130 -10.11 -1.85 3.91
CA ARG A 130 -11.12 -0.89 4.36
C ARG A 130 -10.51 0.40 4.87
N ARG A 131 -9.43 0.32 5.64
CA ARG A 131 -8.77 1.50 6.23
C ARG A 131 -8.11 2.39 5.18
N ILE A 132 -7.35 1.80 4.28
CA ILE A 132 -6.67 2.55 3.22
C ILE A 132 -7.59 2.91 2.05
N GLY A 133 -8.72 2.22 1.91
CA GLY A 133 -9.68 2.42 0.82
C GLY A 133 -9.19 1.80 -0.48
N VAL A 134 -9.24 0.46 -0.57
CA VAL A 134 -8.89 -0.25 -1.80
C VAL A 134 -10.13 -0.43 -2.68
N SER A 135 -10.02 -0.03 -3.93
CA SER A 135 -10.99 -0.31 -4.98
C SER A 135 -10.56 -1.54 -5.78
N GLY A 136 -11.49 -2.39 -6.13
CA GLY A 136 -11.17 -3.59 -6.89
C GLY A 136 -12.39 -4.48 -7.17
N GLU A 137 -12.14 -5.53 -7.92
CA GLU A 137 -13.07 -6.63 -8.16
C GLU A 137 -12.37 -7.95 -7.85
N PRO A 138 -13.08 -8.98 -7.36
CA PRO A 138 -12.49 -10.29 -7.18
C PRO A 138 -11.96 -10.82 -8.51
N GLY A 139 -10.72 -11.30 -8.50
CA GLY A 139 -10.15 -11.99 -9.65
C GLY A 139 -10.82 -13.36 -9.91
N PRO A 140 -10.73 -13.89 -11.12
CA PRO A 140 -11.27 -15.21 -11.46
C PRO A 140 -10.39 -16.37 -10.96
N LEU A 141 -9.22 -16.06 -10.41
CA LEU A 141 -8.28 -17.08 -9.95
C LEU A 141 -8.68 -17.60 -8.57
N LYS A 142 -8.47 -18.89 -8.33
CA LYS A 142 -8.74 -19.52 -7.04
C LYS A 142 -7.89 -18.97 -5.91
N GLU A 143 -6.77 -18.37 -6.26
CA GLU A 143 -5.80 -17.74 -5.36
C GLU A 143 -6.33 -16.43 -4.77
N ASP A 144 -7.24 -15.75 -5.47
CA ASP A 144 -7.89 -14.52 -4.96
C ASP A 144 -9.08 -14.85 -4.05
N LYS A 145 -8.82 -15.65 -3.02
CA LYS A 145 -9.82 -15.99 -2.01
C LYS A 145 -10.08 -14.81 -1.11
N ARG A 146 -11.35 -14.43 -0.98
CA ARG A 146 -11.80 -13.31 -0.18
C ARG A 146 -13.03 -13.69 0.65
N SER A 147 -13.01 -13.34 1.95
CA SER A 147 -14.19 -13.45 2.80
C SER A 147 -15.12 -12.24 2.68
N GLU A 148 -14.58 -11.10 2.24
CA GLU A 148 -15.32 -9.84 2.07
C GLU A 148 -15.03 -9.22 0.69
N PRO A 149 -16.01 -8.52 0.10
CA PRO A 149 -15.75 -7.77 -1.13
C PRO A 149 -14.74 -6.64 -0.89
N TYR A 150 -14.18 -6.09 -1.97
CA TYR A 150 -13.43 -4.83 -1.87
C TYR A 150 -14.34 -3.72 -1.35
N PRO A 151 -13.80 -2.79 -0.54
CA PRO A 151 -14.60 -1.70 0.02
C PRO A 151 -15.19 -0.75 -1.04
N MET A 152 -14.59 -0.71 -2.22
CA MET A 152 -15.06 0.11 -3.34
C MET A 152 -14.99 -0.67 -4.66
N PRO A 153 -15.87 -0.34 -5.63
CA PRO A 153 -15.82 -0.94 -6.96
C PRO A 153 -14.49 -0.61 -7.66
N PRO A 154 -14.09 -1.40 -8.66
CA PRO A 154 -12.84 -1.18 -9.38
C PRO A 154 -12.82 0.15 -10.13
N MET A 155 -11.62 0.62 -10.44
CA MET A 155 -11.41 1.76 -11.34
C MET A 155 -12.04 1.46 -12.71
N THR A 156 -12.66 2.48 -13.29
CA THR A 156 -13.21 2.38 -14.65
C THR A 156 -12.10 2.08 -15.64
N MET A 157 -12.27 1.04 -16.44
CA MET A 157 -11.32 0.70 -17.50
C MET A 157 -11.39 1.75 -18.62
N THR A 158 -10.23 2.12 -19.14
CA THR A 158 -10.16 2.90 -20.36
C THR A 158 -10.64 2.08 -21.56
N TRP A 159 -11.02 2.74 -22.67
CA TRP A 159 -11.46 2.06 -23.89
C TRP A 159 -10.44 1.00 -24.35
N ASN A 160 -9.16 1.30 -24.33
CA ASN A 160 -8.10 0.38 -24.74
C ASN A 160 -8.07 -0.88 -23.86
N LEU A 161 -8.24 -0.73 -22.55
CA LEU A 161 -8.29 -1.87 -21.62
C LEU A 161 -9.54 -2.72 -21.83
N ILE A 162 -10.69 -2.11 -22.16
CA ILE A 162 -11.92 -2.83 -22.51
C ILE A 162 -11.69 -3.69 -23.76
N GLN A 163 -11.03 -3.16 -24.81
CA GLN A 163 -10.70 -3.94 -26.01
C GLN A 163 -9.71 -5.06 -25.70
N LEU A 164 -8.68 -4.77 -24.90
CA LEU A 164 -7.70 -5.78 -24.50
C LEU A 164 -8.36 -6.91 -23.68
N LYS A 165 -9.26 -6.57 -22.75
CA LYS A 165 -10.04 -7.53 -21.99
C LYS A 165 -10.84 -8.45 -22.95
N ALA A 166 -11.54 -7.88 -23.91
CA ALA A 166 -12.34 -8.65 -24.86
C ALA A 166 -11.48 -9.61 -25.70
N TRP A 167 -10.25 -9.25 -26.05
CA TRP A 167 -9.32 -10.14 -26.75
C TRP A 167 -8.76 -11.23 -25.84
N ALA A 168 -8.38 -10.89 -24.62
CA ALA A 168 -7.88 -11.84 -23.65
C ALA A 168 -8.94 -12.92 -23.35
N GLU A 169 -10.19 -12.53 -23.11
CA GLU A 169 -11.30 -13.44 -22.85
C GLU A 169 -11.57 -14.38 -24.01
N LYS A 170 -11.52 -13.89 -25.27
CA LYS A 170 -11.63 -14.75 -26.48
C LYS A 170 -10.51 -15.77 -26.57
N SER A 171 -9.36 -15.48 -26.01
CA SER A 171 -8.19 -16.37 -25.97
C SER A 171 -8.15 -17.27 -24.74
N GLY A 172 -9.18 -17.24 -23.89
CA GLY A 172 -9.24 -18.00 -22.64
C GLY A 172 -8.32 -17.47 -21.55
N VAL A 173 -7.80 -16.24 -21.68
CA VAL A 173 -6.94 -15.60 -20.69
C VAL A 173 -7.80 -14.73 -19.76
N PRO A 174 -7.83 -15.01 -18.45
CA PRO A 174 -8.57 -14.19 -17.51
C PRO A 174 -7.98 -12.76 -17.44
N PHE A 175 -8.87 -11.76 -17.40
CA PHE A 175 -8.49 -10.36 -17.36
C PHE A 175 -9.43 -9.60 -16.42
N TRP A 176 -8.86 -8.93 -15.42
CA TRP A 176 -9.61 -8.12 -14.45
C TRP A 176 -8.78 -6.91 -14.01
N THR A 177 -9.39 -6.00 -13.27
CA THR A 177 -8.69 -4.81 -12.78
C THR A 177 -7.79 -5.15 -11.61
N THR A 178 -6.59 -4.58 -11.62
CA THR A 178 -5.70 -4.62 -10.45
C THR A 178 -6.29 -3.82 -9.31
N PRO A 179 -6.36 -4.38 -8.08
CA PRO A 179 -6.85 -3.64 -6.92
C PRO A 179 -5.92 -2.45 -6.61
N GLN A 180 -6.52 -1.31 -6.30
CA GLN A 180 -5.78 -0.06 -6.09
C GLN A 180 -6.30 0.73 -4.90
N CYS A 181 -5.39 1.33 -4.16
CA CYS A 181 -5.70 2.33 -3.13
C CYS A 181 -6.07 3.66 -3.80
N LYS A 182 -7.20 3.67 -4.50
CA LYS A 182 -7.78 4.83 -5.16
C LYS A 182 -9.26 4.93 -4.87
N ASN A 183 -9.73 6.13 -4.56
CA ASN A 183 -11.13 6.37 -4.25
C ASN A 183 -11.97 6.34 -5.53
N THR A 184 -12.89 5.39 -5.63
CA THR A 184 -13.84 5.28 -6.74
C THR A 184 -15.26 5.65 -6.33
N VAL A 185 -15.48 5.91 -5.03
CA VAL A 185 -16.77 6.32 -4.46
C VAL A 185 -16.58 7.64 -3.72
N ASP A 186 -17.41 8.63 -4.03
CA ASP A 186 -17.35 9.92 -3.36
C ASP A 186 -17.66 9.79 -1.85
N GLY A 187 -16.92 10.51 -1.04
CA GLY A 187 -17.09 10.50 0.43
C GLY A 187 -16.48 9.30 1.17
N TYR A 188 -15.93 8.28 0.48
CA TYR A 188 -15.30 7.17 1.19
C TYR A 188 -14.07 7.65 1.99
N GLY A 189 -14.10 7.43 3.31
CA GLY A 189 -13.06 7.94 4.22
C GLY A 189 -12.91 9.46 4.20
N GLY A 190 -13.97 10.20 3.89
CA GLY A 190 -13.96 11.66 3.81
C GLY A 190 -13.23 12.22 2.59
N ARG A 191 -12.98 11.40 1.56
CA ARG A 191 -12.21 11.77 0.36
C ARG A 191 -13.08 11.79 -0.88
N GLY A 192 -12.80 12.71 -1.81
CA GLY A 192 -13.40 12.71 -3.14
C GLY A 192 -12.89 11.56 -4.01
N VAL A 193 -13.52 11.38 -5.17
CA VAL A 193 -13.08 10.41 -6.20
C VAL A 193 -11.72 10.81 -6.78
N CYS A 194 -10.86 9.83 -7.02
CA CYS A 194 -9.54 10.01 -7.65
C CYS A 194 -9.64 10.16 -9.17
#